data_134688246962aff45cbc1ec944a959dc
#
_entry.id   134688246962aff45cbc1ec944a959dc
#
_cell.length_a   1.000
_cell.length_b   1.000
_cell.length_c   1.000
_cell.angle_alpha   90.00
_cell.angle_beta   90.00
_cell.angle_gamma   90.00
#
_symmetry.space_group_name_H-M   'P 1'
#
loop_
_entity.id
_entity.type
_entity.pdbx_description
1 polymer ?
#
loop_
_entity_poly.entity_id
_entity_poly.type
_entity_poly.pdbx_seq_one_letter_code
_entity_poly.pdbx_strand_id
1 'polypeptide(L)'
;ESNNLAIKSITKNYFDKNCQIISCKTEHKCVIESCHELEKEGFKVIYLDVDEEGLINLQELEKLLKQEKSLVSIMMANNETGVLHDVKKIGELCKKYSSIFHTDAAQSIGTQNIDVIEMNIDALSISAHKIYGPKGIGALFVANSVKNTLRPLMSGGGQEQNLRSGTLSPALCVGIGEACKDIKENREKYFQHFKEIKSALL
;
A
#
# COMPACT_ATOMS: atom_id res chain seq x y z
N GLU A 1 -9.03 3.20 -5.38
CA GLU A 1 -8.53 2.98 -6.75
C GLU A 1 -7.05 2.56 -6.73
N SER A 2 -6.15 3.27 -5.99
CA SER A 2 -4.71 2.96 -5.94
C SER A 2 -4.42 1.50 -5.54
N ASN A 3 -5.04 0.99 -4.47
CA ASN A 3 -4.89 -0.41 -4.04
C ASN A 3 -5.36 -1.39 -5.13
N ASN A 4 -6.50 -1.12 -5.77
CA ASN A 4 -7.01 -1.94 -6.86
C ASN A 4 -6.03 -1.97 -8.05
N LEU A 5 -5.51 -0.79 -8.44
CA LEU A 5 -4.55 -0.70 -9.54
C LEU A 5 -3.26 -1.46 -9.22
N ALA A 6 -2.68 -1.24 -8.03
CA ALA A 6 -1.47 -1.95 -7.62
C ALA A 6 -1.68 -3.46 -7.60
N ILE A 7 -2.64 -3.95 -6.81
CA ILE A 7 -2.85 -5.38 -6.57
C ILE A 7 -3.23 -6.10 -7.86
N LYS A 8 -4.27 -5.61 -8.56
CA LYS A 8 -4.79 -6.29 -9.75
C LYS A 8 -3.83 -6.20 -10.94
N SER A 9 -3.19 -5.05 -11.15
CA SER A 9 -2.34 -4.87 -12.31
C SER A 9 -0.98 -5.56 -12.15
N ILE A 10 -0.35 -5.48 -10.96
CA ILE A 10 0.90 -6.20 -10.70
C ILE A 10 0.66 -7.70 -10.82
N THR A 11 -0.37 -8.24 -10.17
CA THR A 11 -0.66 -9.68 -10.22
C THR A 11 -0.84 -10.18 -11.65
N LYS A 12 -1.62 -9.47 -12.47
CA LYS A 12 -1.98 -9.92 -13.82
C LYS A 12 -0.87 -9.72 -14.86
N ASN A 13 0.05 -8.80 -14.66
CA ASN A 13 0.97 -8.38 -15.71
C ASN A 13 2.46 -8.53 -15.35
N TYR A 14 2.81 -8.60 -14.08
CA TYR A 14 4.19 -8.81 -13.65
C TYR A 14 4.50 -10.29 -13.42
N PHE A 15 3.52 -11.03 -12.94
CA PHE A 15 3.66 -12.45 -12.67
C PHE A 15 2.93 -13.29 -13.71
N ASP A 16 3.47 -14.47 -13.98
CA ASP A 16 2.71 -15.53 -14.64
C ASP A 16 1.62 -16.06 -13.69
N LYS A 17 0.66 -16.84 -14.22
CA LYS A 17 -0.44 -17.39 -13.41
C LYS A 17 -0.01 -18.27 -12.23
N ASN A 18 1.27 -18.58 -12.13
CA ASN A 18 1.86 -19.38 -11.04
C ASN A 18 2.43 -18.51 -9.92
N CYS A 19 1.89 -17.33 -9.69
CA CYS A 19 2.25 -16.52 -8.52
C CYS A 19 1.18 -16.62 -7.44
N GLN A 20 1.59 -16.34 -6.21
CA GLN A 20 0.68 -16.18 -5.10
C GLN A 20 0.61 -14.71 -4.66
N ILE A 21 -0.52 -14.35 -4.08
CA ILE A 21 -0.72 -13.07 -3.41
C ILE A 21 -0.73 -13.36 -1.91
N ILE A 22 0.06 -12.62 -1.16
CA ILE A 22 0.09 -12.72 0.31
C ILE A 22 -0.41 -11.40 0.86
N SER A 23 -1.47 -11.47 1.67
CA SER A 23 -2.08 -10.33 2.32
C SER A 23 -2.30 -10.62 3.81
N CYS A 24 -2.96 -9.73 4.54
CA CYS A 24 -3.28 -9.89 5.95
C CYS A 24 -4.79 -9.85 6.16
N LYS A 25 -5.30 -10.62 7.13
CA LYS A 25 -6.74 -10.64 7.45
C LYS A 25 -7.26 -9.30 7.99
N THR A 26 -6.39 -8.46 8.52
CA THR A 26 -6.75 -7.15 9.08
C THR A 26 -6.63 -5.99 8.09
N GLU A 27 -6.42 -6.29 6.80
CA GLU A 27 -6.36 -5.27 5.75
C GLU A 27 -7.67 -4.48 5.62
N HIS A 28 -7.54 -3.27 5.08
CA HIS A 28 -8.73 -2.50 4.69
C HIS A 28 -9.53 -3.25 3.61
N LYS A 29 -10.85 -3.12 3.67
CA LYS A 29 -11.77 -3.83 2.78
C LYS A 29 -11.45 -3.69 1.28
N CYS A 30 -10.91 -2.55 0.84
CA CYS A 30 -10.53 -2.36 -0.56
C CYS A 30 -9.35 -3.26 -1.01
N VAL A 31 -8.47 -3.69 -0.09
CA VAL A 31 -7.41 -4.67 -0.37
C VAL A 31 -8.00 -6.06 -0.39
N ILE A 32 -8.76 -6.44 0.64
CA ILE A 32 -9.42 -7.75 0.74
C ILE A 32 -10.29 -8.02 -0.49
N GLU A 33 -11.17 -7.08 -0.88
CA GLU A 33 -12.03 -7.27 -2.06
C GLU A 33 -11.23 -7.34 -3.37
N SER A 34 -10.11 -6.61 -3.48
CA SER A 34 -9.22 -6.73 -4.64
C SER A 34 -8.59 -8.13 -4.74
N CYS A 35 -8.23 -8.71 -3.61
CA CYS A 35 -7.72 -10.07 -3.51
C CYS A 35 -8.81 -11.10 -3.82
N HIS A 36 -10.02 -10.97 -3.26
CA HIS A 36 -11.16 -11.84 -3.56
C HIS A 36 -11.53 -11.86 -5.05
N GLU A 37 -11.44 -10.73 -5.74
CA GLU A 37 -11.65 -10.69 -7.19
C GLU A 37 -10.61 -11.54 -7.94
N LEU A 38 -9.34 -11.46 -7.52
CA LEU A 38 -8.27 -12.26 -8.11
C LEU A 38 -8.40 -13.75 -7.79
N GLU A 39 -8.90 -14.12 -6.59
CA GLU A 39 -9.26 -15.51 -6.27
C GLU A 39 -10.30 -16.07 -7.23
N LYS A 40 -11.36 -15.30 -7.54
CA LYS A 40 -12.38 -15.69 -8.51
C LYS A 40 -11.81 -15.88 -9.93
N GLU A 41 -10.72 -15.18 -10.26
CA GLU A 41 -9.99 -15.33 -11.51
C GLU A 41 -8.99 -16.50 -11.51
N GLY A 42 -8.87 -17.21 -10.37
CA GLY A 42 -8.04 -18.41 -10.21
C GLY A 42 -6.63 -18.16 -9.67
N PHE A 43 -6.33 -16.94 -9.17
CA PHE A 43 -5.08 -16.68 -8.47
C PHE A 43 -5.10 -17.22 -7.05
N LYS A 44 -3.96 -17.72 -6.59
CA LYS A 44 -3.80 -18.18 -5.21
C LYS A 44 -3.59 -16.98 -4.29
N VAL A 45 -4.48 -16.82 -3.31
CA VAL A 45 -4.35 -15.79 -2.27
C VAL A 45 -4.16 -16.43 -0.91
N ILE A 46 -3.27 -15.89 -0.11
CA ILE A 46 -2.99 -16.31 1.27
C ILE A 46 -3.18 -15.11 2.17
N TYR A 47 -4.03 -15.25 3.17
CA TYR A 47 -4.25 -14.23 4.19
C TYR A 47 -3.55 -14.65 5.48
N LEU A 48 -2.47 -13.95 5.82
CA LEU A 48 -1.77 -14.15 7.09
C LEU A 48 -2.67 -13.78 8.26
N ASP A 49 -2.61 -14.59 9.29
CA ASP A 49 -3.16 -14.25 10.60
C ASP A 49 -2.29 -13.21 11.30
N VAL A 50 -2.86 -12.56 12.28
CA VAL A 50 -2.15 -11.67 13.20
C VAL A 50 -2.17 -12.26 14.61
N ASP A 51 -1.16 -11.93 15.39
CA ASP A 51 -1.08 -12.28 16.81
C ASP A 51 -2.02 -11.39 17.66
N GLU A 52 -1.94 -11.55 19.00
CA GLU A 52 -2.72 -10.77 19.95
C GLU A 52 -2.38 -9.27 19.93
N GLU A 53 -1.18 -8.90 19.45
CA GLU A 53 -0.76 -7.52 19.24
C GLU A 53 -1.19 -6.96 17.87
N GLY A 54 -1.77 -7.79 17.02
CA GLY A 54 -2.23 -7.45 15.68
C GLY A 54 -1.13 -7.47 14.61
N LEU A 55 0.02 -8.09 14.88
CA LEU A 55 1.17 -8.18 13.98
C LEU A 55 1.17 -9.50 13.20
N ILE A 56 1.58 -9.46 11.93
CA ILE A 56 1.81 -10.67 11.14
C ILE A 56 3.07 -11.40 11.61
N ASN A 57 3.08 -12.73 11.43
CA ASN A 57 4.26 -13.54 11.68
C ASN A 57 5.24 -13.47 10.49
N LEU A 58 6.40 -12.81 10.70
CA LEU A 58 7.42 -12.65 9.65
C LEU A 58 8.09 -13.97 9.25
N GLN A 59 8.17 -14.97 10.14
CA GLN A 59 8.71 -16.29 9.83
C GLN A 59 7.76 -17.05 8.89
N GLU A 60 6.45 -16.92 9.10
CA GLU A 60 5.45 -17.48 8.20
C GLU A 60 5.50 -16.81 6.83
N LEU A 61 5.59 -15.48 6.79
CA LEU A 61 5.80 -14.74 5.54
C LEU A 61 7.05 -15.23 4.81
N GLU A 62 8.19 -15.33 5.51
CA GLU A 62 9.43 -15.81 4.91
C GLU A 62 9.32 -17.24 4.36
N LYS A 63 8.61 -18.12 5.09
CA LYS A 63 8.36 -19.50 4.62
C LYS A 63 7.57 -19.54 3.31
N LEU A 64 6.57 -18.68 3.17
CA LEU A 64 5.77 -18.57 1.94
C LEU A 64 6.60 -18.02 0.78
N LEU A 65 7.38 -16.98 1.03
CA LEU A 65 8.25 -16.34 0.02
C LEU A 65 9.35 -17.29 -0.51
N LYS A 66 9.80 -18.25 0.31
CA LYS A 66 10.74 -19.31 -0.13
C LYS A 66 10.13 -20.27 -1.14
N GLN A 67 8.83 -20.46 -1.10
CA GLN A 67 8.14 -21.44 -1.95
C GLN A 67 7.85 -20.88 -3.34
N GLU A 68 7.44 -19.62 -3.43
CA GLU A 68 6.93 -19.03 -4.66
C GLU A 68 7.10 -17.51 -4.67
N LYS A 69 7.43 -16.94 -5.84
CA LYS A 69 7.42 -15.48 -6.04
C LYS A 69 6.01 -14.95 -5.80
N SER A 70 5.92 -13.84 -5.10
CA SER A 70 4.66 -13.33 -4.58
C SER A 70 4.48 -11.84 -4.82
N LEU A 71 3.24 -11.41 -4.93
CA LEU A 71 2.85 -10.07 -4.54
C LEU A 71 2.50 -10.09 -3.05
N VAL A 72 3.26 -9.35 -2.24
CA VAL A 72 2.94 -9.13 -0.83
C VAL A 72 2.22 -7.79 -0.72
N SER A 73 1.03 -7.77 -0.14
CA SER A 73 0.27 -6.55 0.12
C SER A 73 -0.10 -6.51 1.60
N ILE A 74 0.67 -5.76 2.38
CA ILE A 74 0.48 -5.60 3.82
C ILE A 74 0.44 -4.11 4.15
N MET A 75 -0.63 -3.66 4.81
CA MET A 75 -0.79 -2.27 5.22
C MET A 75 0.28 -1.85 6.23
N MET A 76 0.71 -0.60 6.15
CA MET A 76 1.70 -0.08 7.09
C MET A 76 1.10 0.21 8.46
N ALA A 77 -0.09 0.81 8.50
CA ALA A 77 -0.81 1.12 9.73
C ALA A 77 -2.27 0.69 9.61
N ASN A 78 -2.75 -0.04 10.60
CA ASN A 78 -4.15 -0.47 10.63
C ASN A 78 -5.07 0.69 11.03
N ASN A 79 -6.15 0.87 10.28
CA ASN A 79 -7.09 1.98 10.43
C ASN A 79 -8.03 1.84 11.65
N GLU A 80 -8.16 0.66 12.24
CA GLU A 80 -9.04 0.39 13.37
C GLU A 80 -8.25 0.24 14.67
N THR A 81 -7.17 -0.53 14.65
CA THR A 81 -6.38 -0.85 15.85
C THR A 81 -5.19 0.08 16.05
N GLY A 82 -4.73 0.77 14.99
CA GLY A 82 -3.52 1.60 15.02
C GLY A 82 -2.21 0.81 15.02
N VAL A 83 -2.25 -0.50 14.83
CA VAL A 83 -1.06 -1.35 14.77
C VAL A 83 -0.19 -0.96 13.58
N LEU A 84 1.12 -0.87 13.81
CA LEU A 84 2.14 -0.59 12.79
C LEU A 84 2.90 -1.87 12.47
N HIS A 85 2.84 -2.33 11.23
CA HIS A 85 3.68 -3.43 10.75
C HIS A 85 5.10 -2.95 10.45
N ASP A 86 6.08 -3.82 10.66
CA ASP A 86 7.49 -3.55 10.30
C ASP A 86 7.68 -3.70 8.78
N VAL A 87 7.22 -2.68 8.05
CA VAL A 87 7.26 -2.67 6.57
C VAL A 87 8.69 -2.72 6.02
N LYS A 88 9.69 -2.26 6.79
CA LYS A 88 11.09 -2.37 6.39
C LYS A 88 11.52 -3.83 6.34
N LYS A 89 11.26 -4.61 7.39
CA LYS A 89 11.55 -6.06 7.38
C LYS A 89 10.75 -6.82 6.35
N ILE A 90 9.47 -6.46 6.13
CA ILE A 90 8.66 -7.06 5.07
C ILE A 90 9.30 -6.80 3.71
N GLY A 91 9.68 -5.55 3.41
CA GLY A 91 10.34 -5.19 2.17
C GLY A 91 11.70 -5.87 1.98
N GLU A 92 12.50 -6.01 3.04
CA GLU A 92 13.76 -6.77 3.01
C GLU A 92 13.54 -8.25 2.65
N LEU A 93 12.50 -8.88 3.23
CA LEU A 93 12.12 -10.25 2.88
C LEU A 93 11.65 -10.36 1.42
N CYS A 94 10.78 -9.46 0.98
CA CYS A 94 10.31 -9.45 -0.41
C CYS A 94 11.47 -9.31 -1.39
N LYS A 95 12.39 -8.38 -1.15
CA LYS A 95 13.58 -8.19 -1.98
C LYS A 95 14.48 -9.44 -2.00
N LYS A 96 14.73 -10.04 -0.83
CA LYS A 96 15.54 -11.27 -0.68
C LYS A 96 15.01 -12.42 -1.55
N TYR A 97 13.69 -12.54 -1.67
CA TYR A 97 13.03 -13.62 -2.42
C TYR A 97 12.49 -13.17 -3.79
N SER A 98 12.92 -12.01 -4.30
CA SER A 98 12.50 -11.48 -5.61
C SER A 98 10.98 -11.40 -5.77
N SER A 99 10.29 -11.06 -4.70
CA SER A 99 8.86 -10.80 -4.63
C SER A 99 8.58 -9.29 -4.63
N ILE A 100 7.38 -8.89 -5.01
CA ILE A 100 6.98 -7.48 -5.08
C ILE A 100 6.27 -7.09 -3.79
N PHE A 101 6.62 -5.93 -3.24
CA PHE A 101 6.00 -5.40 -2.03
C PHE A 101 5.14 -4.17 -2.32
N HIS A 102 3.85 -4.31 -2.07
CA HIS A 102 2.86 -3.23 -2.02
C HIS A 102 2.45 -2.97 -0.57
N THR A 103 2.29 -1.70 -0.19
CA THR A 103 1.73 -1.33 1.11
C THR A 103 0.63 -0.27 0.97
N ASP A 104 -0.48 -0.46 1.67
CA ASP A 104 -1.45 0.61 1.91
C ASP A 104 -0.92 1.50 3.03
N ALA A 105 -0.53 2.73 2.66
CA ALA A 105 -0.01 3.73 3.57
C ALA A 105 -1.04 4.85 3.89
N ALA A 106 -2.32 4.62 3.61
CA ALA A 106 -3.35 5.64 3.80
C ALA A 106 -3.38 6.19 5.22
N GLN A 107 -3.14 5.35 6.24
CA GLN A 107 -3.15 5.76 7.66
C GLN A 107 -1.76 6.17 8.18
N SER A 108 -0.69 5.90 7.44
CA SER A 108 0.68 6.09 7.92
C SER A 108 1.41 7.27 7.30
N ILE A 109 1.02 7.70 6.09
CA ILE A 109 1.73 8.76 5.36
C ILE A 109 1.83 10.08 6.14
N GLY A 110 0.87 10.37 6.99
CA GLY A 110 0.85 11.58 7.84
C GLY A 110 1.69 11.47 9.11
N THR A 111 2.03 10.26 9.56
CA THR A 111 2.65 10.02 10.88
C THR A 111 4.00 9.32 10.81
N GLN A 112 4.25 8.52 9.78
CA GLN A 112 5.48 7.74 9.64
C GLN A 112 6.46 8.41 8.69
N ASN A 113 7.76 8.21 8.93
CA ASN A 113 8.80 8.58 7.97
C ASN A 113 8.95 7.45 6.95
N ILE A 114 8.48 7.68 5.74
CA ILE A 114 8.46 6.66 4.69
C ILE A 114 9.54 6.98 3.67
N ASP A 115 10.55 6.11 3.59
CA ASP A 115 11.50 6.07 2.48
C ASP A 115 11.29 4.78 1.70
N VAL A 116 10.70 4.90 0.53
CA VAL A 116 10.34 3.75 -0.31
C VAL A 116 11.54 2.94 -0.79
N ILE A 117 12.73 3.58 -0.90
CA ILE A 117 13.97 2.93 -1.32
C ILE A 117 14.56 2.14 -0.14
N GLU A 118 14.69 2.80 1.02
CA GLU A 118 15.20 2.15 2.23
C GLU A 118 14.33 0.99 2.68
N MET A 119 13.01 1.15 2.58
CA MET A 119 12.01 0.14 2.96
C MET A 119 11.75 -0.90 1.87
N ASN A 120 12.41 -0.81 0.71
CA ASN A 120 12.22 -1.72 -0.43
C ASN A 120 10.73 -1.87 -0.84
N ILE A 121 10.02 -0.75 -0.90
CA ILE A 121 8.61 -0.71 -1.30
C ILE A 121 8.52 -0.54 -2.82
N ASP A 122 7.85 -1.46 -3.51
CA ASP A 122 7.66 -1.42 -4.97
C ASP A 122 6.41 -0.65 -5.37
N ALA A 123 5.37 -0.65 -4.52
CA ALA A 123 4.17 0.14 -4.72
C ALA A 123 3.61 0.62 -3.36
N LEU A 124 3.11 1.86 -3.31
CA LEU A 124 2.56 2.45 -2.09
C LEU A 124 1.32 3.28 -2.42
N SER A 125 0.23 2.97 -1.74
CA SER A 125 -1.04 3.67 -1.91
C SER A 125 -1.27 4.70 -0.80
N ILE A 126 -1.73 5.90 -1.18
CA ILE A 126 -2.10 6.97 -0.24
C ILE A 126 -3.48 7.53 -0.56
N SER A 127 -4.10 8.15 0.45
CA SER A 127 -5.40 8.81 0.35
C SER A 127 -5.32 10.24 0.91
N ALA A 128 -5.67 11.23 0.11
CA ALA A 128 -5.51 12.64 0.48
C ALA A 128 -6.30 13.03 1.75
N HIS A 129 -7.54 12.55 1.88
CA HIS A 129 -8.38 12.93 3.03
C HIS A 129 -7.92 12.36 4.38
N LYS A 130 -6.92 11.47 4.39
CA LYS A 130 -6.28 10.97 5.62
C LYS A 130 -5.13 11.86 6.11
N ILE A 131 -4.73 12.83 5.29
CA ILE A 131 -3.72 13.84 5.60
C ILE A 131 -4.28 15.27 5.43
N TYR A 132 -5.56 15.45 5.76
CA TYR A 132 -6.28 16.73 5.68
C TYR A 132 -6.42 17.33 4.27
N GLY A 133 -6.11 16.55 3.24
CA GLY A 133 -6.35 16.89 1.84
C GLY A 133 -7.80 16.61 1.42
N PRO A 134 -8.14 16.90 0.15
CA PRO A 134 -9.50 16.75 -0.35
C PRO A 134 -9.93 15.27 -0.46
N LYS A 135 -11.23 15.03 -0.28
CA LYS A 135 -11.84 13.74 -0.64
C LYS A 135 -11.86 13.55 -2.15
N GLY A 136 -11.83 12.30 -2.60
CA GLY A 136 -11.97 11.95 -4.02
C GLY A 136 -10.63 11.86 -4.78
N ILE A 137 -9.50 12.02 -4.11
CA ILE A 137 -8.17 11.83 -4.69
C ILE A 137 -7.25 11.03 -3.76
N GLY A 138 -6.39 10.24 -4.37
CA GLY A 138 -5.26 9.56 -3.77
C GLY A 138 -4.12 9.49 -4.77
N ALA A 139 -3.02 8.83 -4.39
CA ALA A 139 -1.91 8.58 -5.29
C ALA A 139 -1.39 7.15 -5.11
N LEU A 140 -0.75 6.64 -6.15
CA LEU A 140 -0.01 5.38 -6.15
C LEU A 140 1.44 5.68 -6.53
N PHE A 141 2.37 5.44 -5.60
CA PHE A 141 3.78 5.33 -5.94
C PHE A 141 4.02 3.95 -6.55
N VAL A 142 4.84 3.92 -7.61
CA VAL A 142 5.28 2.67 -8.25
C VAL A 142 6.76 2.78 -8.58
N ALA A 143 7.55 1.82 -8.12
CA ALA A 143 8.97 1.71 -8.43
C ALA A 143 9.19 1.44 -9.93
N ASN A 144 10.32 1.91 -10.46
CA ASN A 144 10.66 1.71 -11.87
C ASN A 144 10.75 0.23 -12.27
N SER A 145 11.09 -0.65 -11.33
CA SER A 145 11.16 -2.10 -11.51
C SER A 145 9.84 -2.73 -11.97
N VAL A 146 8.71 -2.20 -11.51
CA VAL A 146 7.37 -2.73 -11.79
C VAL A 146 6.51 -1.83 -12.67
N LYS A 147 6.89 -0.55 -12.83
CA LYS A 147 6.10 0.46 -13.54
C LYS A 147 5.69 0.05 -14.96
N ASN A 148 6.61 -0.51 -15.72
CA ASN A 148 6.38 -0.86 -17.14
C ASN A 148 5.45 -2.07 -17.30
N THR A 149 5.21 -2.82 -16.24
CA THR A 149 4.30 -3.98 -16.27
C THR A 149 2.86 -3.60 -15.97
N LEU A 150 2.63 -2.45 -15.33
CA LEU A 150 1.29 -2.01 -14.98
C LEU A 150 0.43 -1.72 -16.22
N ARG A 151 -0.85 -2.03 -16.10
CA ARG A 151 -1.88 -1.72 -17.09
C ARG A 151 -3.02 -0.98 -16.39
N PRO A 152 -3.67 -0.04 -17.06
CA PRO A 152 -4.76 0.70 -16.47
C PRO A 152 -5.94 -0.22 -16.17
N LEU A 153 -6.68 0.07 -15.09
CA LEU A 153 -7.95 -0.59 -14.80
C LEU A 153 -9.06 -0.14 -15.73
N MET A 154 -8.94 1.08 -16.28
CA MET A 154 -9.91 1.68 -17.19
C MET A 154 -9.21 2.16 -18.46
N SER A 155 -9.74 1.79 -19.61
CA SER A 155 -9.27 2.28 -20.91
C SER A 155 -9.71 3.72 -21.14
N GLY A 156 -8.92 4.51 -21.90
CA GLY A 156 -9.29 5.89 -22.25
C GLY A 156 -8.11 6.71 -22.76
N GLY A 157 -8.07 8.00 -22.43
CA GLY A 157 -7.20 9.02 -23.00
C GLY A 157 -5.71 8.98 -22.61
N GLY A 158 -5.25 7.97 -21.89
CA GLY A 158 -3.83 7.76 -21.62
C GLY A 158 -3.20 8.67 -20.58
N GLN A 159 -3.98 9.34 -19.74
CA GLN A 159 -3.47 10.17 -18.65
C GLN A 159 -2.66 9.32 -17.66
N GLU A 160 -1.88 9.98 -16.80
CA GLU A 160 -1.00 9.34 -15.82
C GLU A 160 -0.09 8.26 -16.47
N GLN A 161 0.54 8.62 -17.60
CA GLN A 161 1.44 7.73 -18.35
C GLN A 161 0.76 6.42 -18.80
N ASN A 162 -0.49 6.49 -19.21
CA ASN A 162 -1.37 5.37 -19.58
C ASN A 162 -1.75 4.44 -18.40
N LEU A 163 -1.58 4.86 -17.17
CA LEU A 163 -1.91 4.03 -15.99
C LEU A 163 -3.28 4.36 -15.39
N ARG A 164 -3.77 5.59 -15.60
CA ARG A 164 -5.08 5.98 -15.09
C ARG A 164 -5.76 6.95 -16.07
N SER A 165 -6.65 6.42 -16.88
CA SER A 165 -7.41 7.20 -17.85
C SER A 165 -8.47 8.10 -17.20
N GLY A 166 -8.67 9.28 -17.75
CA GLY A 166 -9.62 10.28 -17.30
C GLY A 166 -8.94 11.62 -17.03
N THR A 167 -9.59 12.71 -17.44
CA THR A 167 -9.08 14.07 -17.21
C THR A 167 -8.86 14.30 -15.73
N LEU A 168 -7.67 14.76 -15.36
CA LEU A 168 -7.33 15.06 -13.97
C LEU A 168 -8.13 16.28 -13.49
N SER A 169 -8.47 16.29 -12.19
CA SER A 169 -9.02 17.45 -11.53
C SER A 169 -7.89 18.32 -10.98
N PRO A 170 -7.58 19.49 -11.56
CA PRO A 170 -6.48 20.33 -11.09
C PRO A 170 -6.64 20.75 -9.62
N ALA A 171 -7.86 21.05 -9.18
CA ALA A 171 -8.14 21.43 -7.81
C ALA A 171 -7.80 20.32 -6.80
N LEU A 172 -8.15 19.07 -7.12
CA LEU A 172 -7.83 17.93 -6.26
C LEU A 172 -6.32 17.63 -6.28
N CYS A 173 -5.67 17.74 -7.44
CA CYS A 173 -4.23 17.53 -7.57
C CYS A 173 -3.43 18.56 -6.75
N VAL A 174 -3.81 19.84 -6.82
CA VAL A 174 -3.21 20.89 -5.99
C VAL A 174 -3.47 20.60 -4.51
N GLY A 175 -4.70 20.22 -4.16
CA GLY A 175 -5.08 19.95 -2.77
C GLY A 175 -4.29 18.79 -2.13
N ILE A 176 -4.06 17.67 -2.84
CA ILE A 176 -3.21 16.59 -2.32
C ILE A 176 -1.74 17.03 -2.24
N GLY A 177 -1.27 17.82 -3.21
CA GLY A 177 0.09 18.36 -3.21
C GLY A 177 0.35 19.24 -2.00
N GLU A 178 -0.55 20.19 -1.68
CA GLU A 178 -0.44 21.04 -0.48
C GLU A 178 -0.53 20.23 0.82
N ALA A 179 -1.42 19.23 0.89
CA ALA A 179 -1.51 18.35 2.05
C ALA A 179 -0.20 17.56 2.28
N CYS A 180 0.40 17.03 1.23
CA CYS A 180 1.70 16.35 1.31
C CYS A 180 2.83 17.31 1.74
N LYS A 181 2.82 18.55 1.25
CA LYS A 181 3.79 19.58 1.64
C LYS A 181 3.64 19.92 3.11
N ASP A 182 2.43 20.17 3.60
CA ASP A 182 2.17 20.47 5.00
C ASP A 182 2.65 19.33 5.93
N ILE A 183 2.34 18.09 5.59
CA ILE A 183 2.84 16.92 6.33
C ILE A 183 4.37 16.87 6.32
N LYS A 184 5.01 17.14 5.19
CA LYS A 184 6.48 17.14 5.10
C LYS A 184 7.11 18.19 6.02
N GLU A 185 6.50 19.36 6.12
CA GLU A 185 7.01 20.49 6.91
C GLU A 185 6.66 20.37 8.40
N ASN A 186 5.49 19.81 8.75
CA ASN A 186 4.92 19.86 10.09
C ASN A 186 4.74 18.49 10.77
N ARG A 187 5.15 17.38 10.16
CA ARG A 187 4.90 16.02 10.67
C ARG A 187 5.33 15.83 12.12
N GLU A 188 6.51 16.29 12.50
CA GLU A 188 7.03 16.12 13.86
C GLU A 188 6.16 16.86 14.89
N LYS A 189 5.69 18.06 14.54
CA LYS A 189 4.76 18.84 15.36
C LYS A 189 3.43 18.12 15.55
N TYR A 190 2.88 17.53 14.48
CA TYR A 190 1.64 16.75 14.55
C TYR A 190 1.82 15.47 15.37
N PHE A 191 2.93 14.78 15.18
CA PHE A 191 3.23 13.56 15.93
C PHE A 191 3.38 13.83 17.43
N GLN A 192 4.05 14.91 17.81
CA GLN A 192 4.16 15.31 19.21
C GLN A 192 2.79 15.66 19.80
N HIS A 193 1.97 16.41 19.07
CA HIS A 193 0.61 16.73 19.51
C HIS A 193 -0.26 15.49 19.71
N PHE A 194 -0.19 14.50 18.82
CA PHE A 194 -0.91 13.22 18.98
C PHE A 194 -0.44 12.45 20.22
N LYS A 195 0.87 12.46 20.52
CA LYS A 195 1.39 11.86 21.75
C LYS A 195 0.84 12.54 23.00
N GLU A 196 0.79 13.85 23.02
CA GLU A 196 0.24 14.62 24.15
C GLU A 196 -1.25 14.30 24.39
N ILE A 197 -2.06 14.29 23.31
CA ILE A 197 -3.47 13.91 23.41
C ILE A 197 -3.61 12.45 23.91
N LYS A 198 -2.86 11.52 23.35
CA LYS A 198 -2.89 10.12 23.78
C LYS A 198 -2.57 9.97 25.27
N SER A 199 -1.51 10.67 25.76
CA SER A 199 -1.13 10.65 27.17
C SER A 199 -2.16 11.29 28.11
N ALA A 200 -2.98 12.19 27.60
CA ALA A 200 -4.06 12.82 28.37
C ALA A 200 -5.33 11.96 28.44
N LEU A 201 -5.46 10.96 27.54
CA LEU A 201 -6.63 10.06 27.47
C LEU A 201 -6.40 8.74 28.22
N LEU A 202 -5.14 8.35 28.44
CA LEU A 202 -4.71 7.14 29.15
C LEU A 202 -4.29 7.45 30.59
#